data_4725a245ed8f3afb14ce4f711f91c6e5
#
_entry.id   4725a245ed8f3afb14ce4f711f91c6e5
#
_cell.length_a   1.000
_cell.length_b   1.000
_cell.length_c   1.000
_cell.angle_alpha   90.00
_cell.angle_beta   90.00
_cell.angle_gamma   90.00
#
_symmetry.space_group_name_H-M   'P 1'
#
loop_
_entity.id
_entity.type
_entity.pdbx_description
1 polymer ?
#
loop_
_entity_poly.entity_id
_entity_poly.type
_entity_poly.pdbx_seq_one_letter_code
_entity_poly.pdbx_strand_id
1 'polypeptide(L)'
;MEVQNAIEPLLLGRGLNKGIDYDRESGKFEFSGKEYIPDFIVPKLNLCIEVKLLREGKKSRIIEEISADVTAYSKQYERQLYVVYDLGVIQNQAEFIRGIEKSASIKVIVVKH
;
A
#
# COMPACT_ATOMS: atom_id res chain seq x y z
N MET A 1 -4.46 -1.47 17.27
CA MET A 1 -4.41 -2.54 16.27
C MET A 1 -3.57 -2.07 15.10
N GLU A 2 -2.64 -2.88 14.69
CA GLU A 2 -1.92 -2.59 13.46
C GLU A 2 -2.81 -2.91 12.26
N VAL A 3 -2.87 -1.98 11.32
CA VAL A 3 -3.71 -2.11 10.12
C VAL A 3 -3.26 -3.29 9.26
N GLN A 4 -1.95 -3.55 9.21
CA GLN A 4 -1.37 -4.70 8.50
C GLN A 4 -1.94 -6.03 8.99
N ASN A 5 -2.22 -6.15 10.29
CA ASN A 5 -2.79 -7.37 10.86
C ASN A 5 -4.23 -7.63 10.40
N ALA A 6 -4.92 -6.61 9.91
CA ALA A 6 -6.25 -6.78 9.34
C ALA A 6 -6.18 -7.26 7.87
N ILE A 7 -5.08 -6.98 7.18
CA ILE A 7 -4.91 -7.36 5.77
C ILE A 7 -4.48 -8.81 5.63
N GLU A 8 -3.59 -9.29 6.50
CA GLU A 8 -3.06 -10.65 6.38
C GLU A 8 -4.14 -11.73 6.36
N PRO A 9 -5.18 -11.69 7.24
CA PRO A 9 -6.27 -12.66 7.15
C PRO A 9 -7.01 -12.64 5.83
N LEU A 10 -7.10 -11.48 5.17
CA LEU A 10 -7.75 -11.39 3.86
C LEU A 10 -6.94 -12.12 2.79
N LEU A 11 -5.62 -12.01 2.84
CA LEU A 11 -4.74 -12.73 1.92
C LEU A 11 -4.86 -14.25 2.14
N LEU A 12 -4.81 -14.68 3.39
CA LEU A 12 -4.98 -16.09 3.75
C LEU A 12 -6.35 -16.61 3.35
N GLY A 13 -7.40 -15.80 3.54
CA GLY A 13 -8.77 -16.15 3.17
C GLY A 13 -8.97 -16.32 1.66
N ARG A 14 -8.07 -15.76 0.85
CA ARG A 14 -8.09 -15.94 -0.61
C ARG A 14 -7.16 -17.06 -1.07
N GLY A 15 -6.67 -17.88 -0.16
CA GLY A 15 -5.84 -19.03 -0.46
C GLY A 15 -4.36 -18.70 -0.68
N LEU A 16 -3.93 -17.50 -0.32
CA LEU A 16 -2.52 -17.13 -0.40
C LEU A 16 -1.79 -17.60 0.84
N ASN A 17 -0.64 -18.22 0.67
CA ASN A 17 0.15 -18.78 1.75
C ASN A 17 1.37 -17.92 2.02
N LYS A 18 1.56 -17.54 3.28
CA LYS A 18 2.71 -16.76 3.71
C LYS A 18 4.01 -17.52 3.43
N GLY A 19 5.00 -16.82 2.91
CA GLY A 19 6.29 -17.39 2.58
C GLY A 19 6.33 -18.07 1.21
N ILE A 20 5.16 -18.36 0.61
CA ILE A 20 5.03 -18.98 -0.71
C ILE A 20 4.43 -17.97 -1.70
N ASP A 21 3.22 -17.50 -1.40
CA ASP A 21 2.48 -16.60 -2.28
C ASP A 21 2.69 -15.13 -1.93
N TYR A 22 2.92 -14.84 -0.66
CA TYR A 22 3.22 -13.49 -0.20
C TYR A 22 4.19 -13.53 0.97
N ASP A 23 4.81 -12.39 1.24
CA ASP A 23 5.64 -12.20 2.42
C ASP A 23 5.31 -10.86 3.08
N ARG A 24 5.63 -10.76 4.37
CA ARG A 24 5.35 -9.58 5.18
C ARG A 24 6.66 -8.95 5.61
N GLU A 25 6.76 -7.61 5.41
CA GLU A 25 7.92 -6.82 5.83
C GLU A 25 9.26 -7.38 5.34
N SER A 26 9.26 -7.97 4.15
CA SER A 26 10.47 -8.41 3.46
C SER A 26 10.70 -7.53 2.21
N GLY A 27 11.74 -7.78 1.46
CA GLY A 27 11.99 -7.01 0.24
C GLY A 27 12.55 -5.60 0.50
N LYS A 28 13.24 -5.43 1.60
CA LYS A 28 13.92 -4.19 1.95
C LYS A 28 14.89 -3.74 0.85
N PHE A 29 14.85 -2.46 0.49
CA PHE A 29 15.78 -1.89 -0.48
C PHE A 29 16.03 -0.41 -0.19
N GLU A 30 17.10 0.13 -0.78
CA GLU A 30 17.43 1.54 -0.66
C GLU A 30 17.08 2.29 -1.95
N PHE A 31 16.55 3.49 -1.78
CA PHE A 31 16.29 4.42 -2.87
C PHE A 31 16.54 5.85 -2.38
N SER A 32 17.41 6.57 -3.08
CA SER A 32 17.77 7.96 -2.72
C SER A 32 18.22 8.10 -1.25
N GLY A 33 19.00 7.14 -0.76
CA GLY A 33 19.53 7.18 0.59
C GLY A 33 18.56 6.85 1.71
N LYS A 34 17.34 6.42 1.36
CA LYS A 34 16.33 6.01 2.31
C LYS A 34 15.99 4.54 2.14
N GLU A 35 15.78 3.85 3.24
CA GLU A 35 15.31 2.47 3.25
C GLU A 35 13.80 2.40 3.05
N TYR A 36 13.37 1.46 2.22
CA TYR A 36 11.96 1.17 1.98
C TYR A 36 11.70 -0.31 2.23
N ILE A 37 10.66 -0.59 2.99
CA ILE A 37 10.23 -1.96 3.29
C ILE A 37 8.73 -2.04 3.03
N PRO A 38 8.27 -2.73 1.98
CA PRO A 38 6.83 -2.91 1.76
C PRO A 38 6.21 -3.68 2.91
N ASP A 39 4.96 -3.37 3.24
CA ASP A 39 4.23 -4.12 4.26
C ASP A 39 4.02 -5.58 3.83
N PHE A 40 3.71 -5.80 2.55
CA PHE A 40 3.58 -7.12 1.95
C PHE A 40 4.16 -7.14 0.56
N ILE A 41 4.65 -8.29 0.13
CA ILE A 41 5.03 -8.54 -1.25
C ILE A 41 4.36 -9.81 -1.75
N VAL A 42 3.98 -9.80 -3.03
CA VAL A 42 3.43 -10.98 -3.71
C VAL A 42 4.32 -11.24 -4.93
N PRO A 43 5.35 -12.08 -4.77
CA PRO A 43 6.39 -12.24 -5.80
C PRO A 43 5.87 -12.66 -7.16
N LYS A 44 4.91 -13.58 -7.23
CA LYS A 44 4.35 -14.05 -8.50
C LYS A 44 3.73 -12.93 -9.34
N LEU A 45 3.22 -11.90 -8.69
CA LEU A 45 2.59 -10.76 -9.35
C LEU A 45 3.53 -9.57 -9.48
N ASN A 46 4.74 -9.69 -8.95
CA ASN A 46 5.69 -8.58 -8.84
C ASN A 46 4.99 -7.35 -8.22
N LEU A 47 4.27 -7.60 -7.13
CA LEU A 47 3.39 -6.65 -6.46
C LEU A 47 3.89 -6.36 -5.06
N CYS A 48 3.91 -5.08 -4.70
CA CYS A 48 4.04 -4.68 -3.30
C CYS A 48 2.72 -4.09 -2.80
N ILE A 49 2.46 -4.26 -1.51
CA ILE A 49 1.26 -3.75 -0.85
C ILE A 49 1.68 -2.89 0.34
N GLU A 50 1.18 -1.67 0.37
CA GLU A 50 1.36 -0.75 1.48
C GLU A 50 0.02 -0.47 2.15
N VAL A 51 0.02 -0.42 3.47
CA VAL A 51 -1.17 -0.16 4.26
C VAL A 51 -0.99 1.17 4.98
N LYS A 52 -1.96 2.06 4.81
CA LYS A 52 -1.91 3.41 5.40
C LYS A 52 -3.15 3.63 6.27
N LEU A 53 -2.96 4.27 7.40
CA LEU A 53 -4.05 4.70 8.27
C LEU A 53 -4.21 6.20 8.11
N LEU A 54 -5.39 6.64 7.64
CA LEU A 54 -5.67 8.05 7.43
C LEU A 54 -6.52 8.62 8.55
N ARG A 55 -5.89 9.50 9.33
CA ARG A 55 -6.53 10.21 10.44
C ARG A 55 -6.80 11.65 10.06
N GLU A 56 -7.71 12.27 10.78
CA GLU A 56 -8.01 13.69 10.62
C GLU A 56 -6.73 14.53 10.75
N GLY A 57 -6.60 15.52 9.87
CA GLY A 57 -5.43 16.40 9.82
C GLY A 57 -4.20 15.82 9.17
N LYS A 58 -4.25 14.56 8.69
CA LYS A 58 -3.08 13.87 8.11
C LYS A 58 -3.21 13.59 6.61
N LYS A 59 -4.25 14.10 5.95
CA LYS A 59 -4.51 13.82 4.53
C LYS A 59 -3.34 14.20 3.63
N SER A 60 -2.83 15.43 3.76
CA SER A 60 -1.71 15.91 2.95
C SER A 60 -0.45 15.07 3.17
N ARG A 61 -0.19 14.71 4.41
CA ARG A 61 0.96 13.89 4.77
C ARG A 61 0.90 12.50 4.15
N ILE A 62 -0.28 11.87 4.19
CA ILE A 62 -0.47 10.53 3.59
C ILE A 62 -0.29 10.60 2.08
N ILE A 63 -0.81 11.63 1.42
CA ILE A 63 -0.64 11.81 -0.02
C ILE A 63 0.84 11.96 -0.37
N GLU A 64 1.59 12.74 0.40
CA GLU A 64 3.03 12.89 0.21
C GLU A 64 3.78 11.58 0.41
N GLU A 65 3.44 10.82 1.46
CA GLU A 65 4.05 9.53 1.73
C GLU A 65 3.79 8.56 0.59
N ILE A 66 2.56 8.46 0.13
CA ILE A 66 2.20 7.57 -0.98
C ILE A 66 2.93 7.99 -2.26
N SER A 67 3.02 9.28 -2.54
CA SER A 67 3.74 9.77 -3.72
C SER A 67 5.21 9.37 -3.69
N ALA A 68 5.85 9.48 -2.53
CA ALA A 68 7.25 9.07 -2.35
C ALA A 68 7.39 7.55 -2.51
N ASP A 69 6.47 6.77 -1.93
CA ASP A 69 6.48 5.32 -2.03
C ASP A 69 6.27 4.87 -3.48
N VAL A 70 5.35 5.48 -4.20
CA VAL A 70 5.12 5.17 -5.63
C VAL A 70 6.40 5.32 -6.43
N THR A 71 7.11 6.42 -6.22
CA THR A 71 8.37 6.68 -6.94
C THR A 71 9.43 5.63 -6.60
N ALA A 72 9.61 5.32 -5.32
CA ALA A 72 10.60 4.36 -4.87
C ALA A 72 10.25 2.94 -5.31
N TYR A 73 9.03 2.50 -5.07
CA TYR A 73 8.60 1.13 -5.37
C TYR A 73 8.53 0.85 -6.87
N SER A 74 8.34 1.87 -7.70
CA SER A 74 8.36 1.72 -9.16
C SER A 74 9.71 1.20 -9.69
N LYS A 75 10.77 1.32 -8.90
CA LYS A 75 12.09 0.81 -9.26
C LYS A 75 12.24 -0.69 -8.98
N GLN A 76 11.39 -1.25 -8.12
CA GLN A 76 11.50 -2.63 -7.65
C GLN A 76 10.33 -3.51 -8.06
N TYR A 77 9.14 -2.94 -8.21
CA TYR A 77 7.92 -3.72 -8.44
C TYR A 77 7.14 -3.19 -9.64
N GLU A 78 6.58 -4.10 -10.42
CA GLU A 78 5.75 -3.73 -11.56
C GLU A 78 4.38 -3.21 -11.12
N ARG A 79 3.89 -3.69 -9.97
CA ARG A 79 2.56 -3.35 -9.47
C ARG A 79 2.62 -2.92 -8.02
N GLN A 80 1.75 -1.98 -7.68
CA GLN A 80 1.65 -1.45 -6.32
C GLN A 80 0.18 -1.38 -5.92
N LEU A 81 -0.11 -1.80 -4.69
CA LEU A 81 -1.44 -1.69 -4.10
C LEU A 81 -1.34 -0.92 -2.79
N TYR A 82 -2.11 0.13 -2.67
CA TYR A 82 -2.21 0.92 -1.44
C TYR A 82 -3.58 0.70 -0.82
N VAL A 83 -3.60 0.22 0.40
CA VAL A 83 -4.82 0.03 1.17
C VAL A 83 -4.88 1.13 2.21
N VAL A 84 -5.84 2.04 2.06
CA VAL A 84 -5.97 3.20 2.94
C VAL A 84 -7.19 2.99 3.84
N TYR A 85 -6.95 2.83 5.13
CA TYR A 85 -8.00 2.81 6.13
C TYR A 85 -8.35 4.25 6.49
N ASP A 86 -9.55 4.66 6.08
CA ASP A 86 -10.01 6.02 6.28
C ASP A 86 -10.90 6.14 7.51
N LEU A 87 -10.46 6.95 8.46
CA LEU A 87 -11.21 7.22 9.70
C LEU A 87 -12.16 8.41 9.54
N GLY A 88 -12.72 8.59 8.34
CA GLY A 88 -13.72 9.62 8.09
C GLY A 88 -13.18 10.94 7.53
N VAL A 89 -11.97 10.92 6.98
CA VAL A 89 -11.30 12.12 6.45
C VAL A 89 -11.64 12.37 4.98
N ILE A 90 -11.72 11.30 4.19
CA ILE A 90 -11.93 11.41 2.75
C ILE A 90 -13.42 11.68 2.47
N GLN A 91 -13.70 12.83 1.87
CA GLN A 91 -15.05 13.20 1.48
C GLN A 91 -15.40 12.70 0.07
N ASN A 92 -14.42 12.72 -0.83
CA ASN A 92 -14.58 12.26 -2.20
C ASN A 92 -13.56 11.17 -2.50
N GLN A 93 -13.97 9.90 -2.38
CA GLN A 93 -13.10 8.76 -2.60
C GLN A 93 -12.58 8.69 -4.04
N ALA A 94 -13.44 8.95 -5.01
CA ALA A 94 -13.05 8.87 -6.42
C ALA A 94 -11.94 9.87 -6.75
N GLU A 95 -12.03 11.08 -6.22
CA GLU A 95 -11.01 12.11 -6.42
C GLU A 95 -9.70 11.72 -5.74
N PHE A 96 -9.77 11.22 -4.51
CA PHE A 96 -8.60 10.77 -3.76
C PHE A 96 -7.88 9.67 -4.51
N ILE A 97 -8.61 8.66 -4.97
CA ILE A 97 -8.06 7.51 -5.71
C ILE A 97 -7.42 7.98 -7.02
N ARG A 98 -8.11 8.83 -7.80
CA ARG A 98 -7.56 9.35 -9.05
C ARG A 98 -6.28 10.14 -8.86
N GLY A 99 -6.15 10.84 -7.74
CA GLY A 99 -4.94 11.58 -7.42
C GLY A 99 -3.72 10.70 -7.24
N ILE A 100 -3.93 9.44 -6.86
CA ILE A 100 -2.87 8.46 -6.61
C ILE A 100 -2.69 7.50 -7.78
N GLU A 101 -3.79 6.99 -8.34
CA GLU A 101 -3.76 6.02 -9.44
C GLU A 101 -3.46 6.69 -10.77
N LYS A 102 -2.23 7.16 -10.94
CA LYS A 102 -1.80 7.84 -12.17
C LYS A 102 -1.35 6.89 -13.27
N SER A 103 -1.30 5.59 -12.98
CA SER A 103 -0.98 4.56 -13.96
C SER A 103 -1.77 3.30 -13.64
N ALA A 104 -1.88 2.40 -14.64
CA ALA A 104 -2.60 1.14 -14.48
C ALA A 104 -1.90 0.19 -13.49
N SER A 105 -0.62 0.40 -13.21
CA SER A 105 0.15 -0.44 -12.30
C SER A 105 -0.02 -0.06 -10.82
N ILE A 106 -0.73 1.03 -10.54
CA ILE A 106 -0.95 1.52 -9.17
C ILE A 106 -2.43 1.45 -8.86
N LYS A 107 -2.79 0.74 -7.81
CA LYS A 107 -4.19 0.60 -7.34
C LYS A 107 -4.32 1.08 -5.92
N VAL A 108 -5.45 1.72 -5.63
CA VAL A 108 -5.77 2.21 -4.29
C VAL A 108 -7.13 1.66 -3.89
N ILE A 109 -7.18 1.07 -2.70
CA ILE A 109 -8.43 0.64 -2.08
C ILE A 109 -8.63 1.48 -0.83
N VAL A 110 -9.77 2.12 -0.71
CA VAL A 110 -10.13 2.88 0.49
C VAL A 110 -11.13 2.06 1.29
N VAL A 111 -10.78 1.77 2.53
CA VAL A 111 -11.64 1.06 3.47
C VAL A 111 -12.13 2.08 4.48
N LYS A 112 -13.42 2.38 4.48
CA LYS A 112 -14.03 3.26 5.47
C LYS A 112 -14.28 2.52 6.76
N HIS A 113 -13.95 3.18 7.82
CA HIS A 113 -14.12 2.62 9.16
C HIS A 113 -15.41 3.15 9.79
#